data_272511aa4fc568b8fcf2f459d41b5716
#
_entry.id   272511aa4fc568b8fcf2f459d41b5716
#
_cell.length_a   1.000
_cell.length_b   1.000
_cell.length_c   1.000
_cell.angle_alpha   90.00
_cell.angle_beta   90.00
_cell.angle_gamma   90.00
#
_symmetry.space_group_name_H-M   'P 1'
#
loop_
_entity.id
_entity.type
_entity.pdbx_description
1 polymer ?
#
loop_
_entity_poly.entity_id
_entity_poly.type
_entity_poly.pdbx_seq_one_letter_code
_entity_poly.pdbx_strand_id
1 'polypeptide(L)'
;CLQQDDTYYRSVGERLQDAYYSGGAGYGTNFDNTWRALNNEDSAGFLRVQRNYVRLSYYEPIVAKLEANVPGFSADDYSIALRNVLWSRAAQHGTGGAYSVVTRAFAALGGFKNQPEAELIDAIYAESGRLTTDAATTMSGATAERYGVSGKALAYYTGCSGEVQLGVYLRLRVNEPAKAQAMLAQYGY
;
A
#
# COMPACT_ATOMS: atom_id res chain seq x y z
N CYS A 1 5.93 21.31 8.95
CA CYS A 1 4.87 22.19 8.45
C CYS A 1 4.98 22.31 6.94
N LEU A 2 4.25 21.48 6.21
CA LEU A 2 4.05 21.65 4.79
C LEU A 2 2.75 22.48 4.63
N GLN A 3 2.86 23.79 4.79
CA GLN A 3 1.97 24.67 4.07
C GLN A 3 2.35 24.50 2.61
N GLN A 4 1.64 23.60 1.97
CA GLN A 4 1.69 23.43 0.55
C GLN A 4 1.25 24.71 -0.11
N ASP A 5 1.89 25.04 -1.20
CA ASP A 5 1.33 25.93 -2.19
C ASP A 5 0.03 25.28 -2.72
N ASP A 6 -1.06 25.54 -2.00
CA ASP A 6 -2.40 25.04 -2.32
C ASP A 6 -2.80 25.34 -3.76
N THR A 7 -2.23 26.40 -4.32
CA THR A 7 -2.47 26.87 -5.69
C THR A 7 -1.91 25.89 -6.72
N TYR A 8 -0.66 25.41 -6.52
CA TYR A 8 -0.05 24.44 -7.44
C TYR A 8 -0.75 23.08 -7.36
N TYR A 9 -1.03 22.59 -6.15
CA TYR A 9 -1.75 21.34 -5.95
C TYR A 9 -3.13 21.36 -6.62
N ARG A 10 -3.86 22.46 -6.44
CA ARG A 10 -5.18 22.67 -7.05
C ARG A 10 -5.09 22.72 -8.56
N SER A 11 -4.15 23.50 -9.12
CA SER A 11 -3.93 23.61 -10.57
C SER A 11 -3.61 22.25 -11.22
N VAL A 12 -2.78 21.42 -10.59
CA VAL A 12 -2.50 20.06 -11.06
C VAL A 12 -3.76 19.21 -11.05
N GLY A 13 -4.55 19.27 -9.97
CA GLY A 13 -5.80 18.54 -9.84
C GLY A 13 -6.82 18.91 -10.91
N GLU A 14 -7.02 20.22 -11.12
CA GLU A 14 -7.93 20.76 -12.15
C GLU A 14 -7.52 20.30 -13.55
N ARG A 15 -6.26 20.44 -13.91
CA ARG A 15 -5.74 20.02 -15.23
C ARG A 15 -5.92 18.52 -15.48
N LEU A 16 -5.69 17.66 -14.48
CA LEU A 16 -5.90 16.22 -14.60
C LEU A 16 -7.38 15.88 -14.67
N GLN A 17 -8.22 16.58 -13.93
CA GLN A 17 -9.67 16.40 -13.96
C GLN A 17 -10.24 16.80 -15.33
N ASP A 18 -9.83 17.94 -15.86
CA ASP A 18 -10.25 18.39 -17.20
C ASP A 18 -9.81 17.41 -18.28
N ALA A 19 -8.58 16.89 -18.19
CA ALA A 19 -8.08 15.90 -19.12
C ALA A 19 -8.82 14.56 -19.03
N TYR A 20 -9.26 14.17 -17.82
CA TYR A 20 -10.07 12.97 -17.60
C TYR A 20 -11.46 13.06 -18.26
N TYR A 21 -12.09 14.24 -18.21
CA TYR A 21 -13.43 14.45 -18.77
C TYR A 21 -13.43 14.92 -20.23
N SER A 22 -12.31 15.42 -20.75
CA SER A 22 -12.21 15.88 -22.15
C SER A 22 -12.19 14.68 -23.12
N GLY A 23 -13.23 14.47 -23.88
CA GLY A 23 -13.34 13.39 -24.87
C GLY A 23 -14.02 12.12 -24.36
N GLY A 24 -14.81 12.24 -23.29
CA GLY A 24 -15.46 11.15 -22.59
C GLY A 24 -14.63 10.74 -21.37
N ALA A 25 -15.30 10.55 -20.22
CA ALA A 25 -14.62 10.27 -18.97
C ALA A 25 -13.70 9.03 -19.06
N GLY A 26 -12.42 9.18 -18.70
CA GLY A 26 -11.49 8.07 -18.67
C GLY A 26 -10.02 8.45 -18.72
N TYR A 27 -9.19 7.46 -18.37
CA TYR A 27 -7.73 7.52 -18.49
C TYR A 27 -7.34 7.20 -19.94
N GLY A 28 -7.33 8.19 -20.81
CA GLY A 28 -6.98 8.08 -22.22
C GLY A 28 -5.86 9.02 -22.62
N THR A 29 -5.69 9.20 -23.94
CA THR A 29 -4.59 9.98 -24.51
C THR A 29 -4.49 11.40 -23.93
N ASN A 30 -5.62 12.07 -23.67
CA ASN A 30 -5.61 13.43 -23.11
C ASN A 30 -5.06 13.42 -21.68
N PHE A 31 -5.47 12.46 -20.86
CA PHE A 31 -4.95 12.30 -19.51
C PHE A 31 -3.46 11.99 -19.51
N ASP A 32 -3.03 11.05 -20.34
CA ASP A 32 -1.60 10.69 -20.47
C ASP A 32 -0.73 11.85 -20.93
N ASN A 33 -1.21 12.64 -21.88
CA ASN A 33 -0.47 13.81 -22.37
C ASN A 33 -0.38 14.88 -21.30
N THR A 34 -1.46 15.15 -20.56
CA THR A 34 -1.47 16.11 -19.45
C THR A 34 -0.55 15.65 -18.32
N TRP A 35 -0.56 14.36 -17.98
CA TRP A 35 0.36 13.78 -16.99
C TRP A 35 1.83 14.01 -17.37
N ARG A 36 2.18 13.70 -18.64
CA ARG A 36 3.54 13.91 -19.14
C ARG A 36 3.93 15.40 -19.16
N ALA A 37 3.01 16.29 -19.56
CA ALA A 37 3.23 17.72 -19.55
C ALA A 37 3.53 18.24 -18.14
N LEU A 38 2.72 17.89 -17.15
CA LEU A 38 2.93 18.24 -15.74
C LEU A 38 4.29 17.76 -15.23
N ASN A 39 4.67 16.53 -15.58
CA ASN A 39 5.98 15.99 -15.18
C ASN A 39 7.15 16.74 -15.87
N ASN A 40 7.00 17.16 -17.11
CA ASN A 40 8.03 17.89 -17.84
C ASN A 40 8.15 19.34 -17.38
N GLU A 41 7.05 19.97 -16.98
CA GLU A 41 7.01 21.35 -16.48
C GLU A 41 7.67 21.48 -15.11
N ASP A 42 7.33 20.61 -14.16
CA ASP A 42 7.91 20.59 -12.81
C ASP A 42 7.84 19.15 -12.22
N SER A 43 8.81 18.34 -12.54
CA SER A 43 8.88 16.95 -12.08
C SER A 43 8.91 16.84 -10.56
N ALA A 44 9.65 17.73 -9.88
CA ALA A 44 9.76 17.69 -8.42
C ALA A 44 8.45 18.12 -7.73
N GLY A 45 7.82 19.19 -8.23
CA GLY A 45 6.53 19.65 -7.76
C GLY A 45 5.43 18.63 -8.01
N PHE A 46 5.39 18.08 -9.22
CA PHE A 46 4.42 17.05 -9.57
C PHE A 46 4.56 15.77 -8.73
N LEU A 47 5.79 15.34 -8.44
CA LEU A 47 6.05 14.24 -7.52
C LEU A 47 5.56 14.54 -6.10
N ARG A 48 5.74 15.79 -5.60
CA ARG A 48 5.19 16.21 -4.30
C ARG A 48 3.67 16.13 -4.27
N VAL A 49 2.99 16.60 -5.34
CA VAL A 49 1.53 16.50 -5.46
C VAL A 49 1.07 15.05 -5.40
N GLN A 50 1.69 14.15 -6.17
CA GLN A 50 1.37 12.73 -6.16
C GLN A 50 1.54 12.11 -4.77
N ARG A 51 2.67 12.36 -4.11
CA ARG A 51 2.94 11.86 -2.75
C ARG A 51 1.92 12.36 -1.74
N ASN A 52 1.58 13.64 -1.80
CA ASN A 52 0.58 14.20 -0.90
C ASN A 52 -0.81 13.64 -1.14
N TYR A 53 -1.21 13.48 -2.40
CA TYR A 53 -2.48 12.84 -2.72
C TYR A 53 -2.56 11.43 -2.11
N VAL A 54 -1.54 10.61 -2.29
CA VAL A 54 -1.50 9.25 -1.75
C VAL A 54 -1.43 9.27 -0.22
N ARG A 55 -0.69 10.21 0.39
CA ARG A 55 -0.64 10.39 1.83
C ARG A 55 -2.02 10.71 2.42
N LEU A 56 -2.68 11.74 1.87
CA LEU A 56 -4.01 12.19 2.35
C LEU A 56 -5.11 11.16 2.07
N SER A 57 -5.01 10.41 0.96
CA SER A 57 -6.05 9.46 0.55
C SER A 57 -5.92 8.10 1.22
N TYR A 58 -4.73 7.72 1.68
CA TYR A 58 -4.46 6.36 2.18
C TYR A 58 -3.77 6.35 3.54
N TYR A 59 -2.64 7.08 3.69
CA TYR A 59 -1.84 7.00 4.92
C TYR A 59 -2.55 7.64 6.11
N GLU A 60 -2.98 8.89 5.99
CA GLU A 60 -3.66 9.56 7.10
C GLU A 60 -4.96 8.85 7.53
N PRO A 61 -5.81 8.39 6.60
CA PRO A 61 -7.02 7.64 6.98
C PRO A 61 -6.73 6.32 7.70
N ILE A 62 -5.69 5.57 7.33
CA ILE A 62 -5.35 4.34 8.03
C ILE A 62 -4.78 4.61 9.43
N VAL A 63 -3.90 5.61 9.55
CA VAL A 63 -3.37 6.02 10.86
C VAL A 63 -4.49 6.45 11.78
N ALA A 64 -5.32 7.40 11.35
CA ALA A 64 -6.46 7.87 12.14
C ALA A 64 -7.40 6.72 12.56
N LYS A 65 -7.64 5.75 11.67
CA LYS A 65 -8.50 4.60 11.98
C LYS A 65 -7.86 3.66 12.99
N LEU A 66 -6.55 3.43 12.91
CA LEU A 66 -5.83 2.60 13.89
C LEU A 66 -5.81 3.28 15.26
N GLU A 67 -5.44 4.55 15.32
CA GLU A 67 -5.38 5.33 16.58
C GLU A 67 -6.74 5.44 17.28
N ALA A 68 -7.82 5.57 16.49
CA ALA A 68 -9.17 5.63 17.06
C ALA A 68 -9.69 4.28 17.57
N ASN A 69 -9.25 3.14 17.02
CA ASN A 69 -9.87 1.83 17.28
C ASN A 69 -8.93 0.79 17.89
N VAL A 70 -7.62 1.07 17.98
CA VAL A 70 -6.63 0.19 18.62
C VAL A 70 -6.07 0.88 19.87
N PRO A 71 -6.55 0.54 21.06
CA PRO A 71 -6.23 1.28 22.28
C PRO A 71 -4.73 1.36 22.58
N GLY A 72 -4.20 2.58 22.57
CA GLY A 72 -2.79 2.86 22.86
C GLY A 72 -1.86 2.65 21.66
N PHE A 73 -2.40 2.55 20.45
CA PHE A 73 -1.60 2.65 19.23
C PHE A 73 -1.41 4.12 18.86
N SER A 74 -0.20 4.49 18.55
CA SER A 74 0.16 5.76 17.90
C SER A 74 1.20 5.50 16.83
N ALA A 75 0.96 5.95 15.60
CA ALA A 75 1.89 5.77 14.50
C ALA A 75 3.22 6.51 14.74
N ASP A 76 3.21 7.57 15.54
CA ASP A 76 4.41 8.36 15.86
C ASP A 76 5.37 7.64 16.80
N ASP A 77 4.90 6.60 17.52
CA ASP A 77 5.74 5.76 18.37
C ASP A 77 6.63 4.79 17.56
N TYR A 78 6.46 4.73 16.25
CA TYR A 78 7.14 3.78 15.37
C TYR A 78 8.02 4.46 14.33
N SER A 79 9.00 3.69 13.85
CA SER A 79 9.94 4.14 12.81
C SER A 79 9.22 4.47 11.50
N ILE A 80 9.94 5.15 10.62
CA ILE A 80 9.47 5.41 9.25
C ILE A 80 9.23 4.10 8.48
N ALA A 81 9.88 2.99 8.86
CA ALA A 81 9.71 1.70 8.22
C ALA A 81 8.29 1.16 8.44
N LEU A 82 7.81 1.06 9.70
CA LEU A 82 6.44 0.62 9.98
C LEU A 82 5.41 1.58 9.39
N ARG A 83 5.63 2.90 9.49
CA ARG A 83 4.75 3.90 8.87
C ARG A 83 4.63 3.71 7.35
N ASN A 84 5.72 3.38 6.66
CA ASN A 84 5.68 3.04 5.22
C ASN A 84 4.94 1.72 4.95
N VAL A 85 5.06 0.73 5.84
CA VAL A 85 4.26 -0.51 5.73
C VAL A 85 2.77 -0.20 5.83
N LEU A 86 2.34 0.59 6.82
CA LEU A 86 0.94 1.03 6.94
C LEU A 86 0.45 1.73 5.67
N TRP A 87 1.25 2.66 5.15
CA TRP A 87 0.95 3.35 3.90
C TRP A 87 0.81 2.38 2.73
N SER A 88 1.79 1.49 2.53
CA SER A 88 1.76 0.50 1.46
C SER A 88 0.53 -0.41 1.56
N ARG A 89 0.16 -0.84 2.76
CA ARG A 89 -1.04 -1.66 2.97
C ARG A 89 -2.32 -0.89 2.66
N ALA A 90 -2.40 0.38 3.05
CA ALA A 90 -3.55 1.21 2.75
C ALA A 90 -3.71 1.48 1.24
N ALA A 91 -2.62 1.75 0.54
CA ALA A 91 -2.62 1.89 -0.91
C ALA A 91 -3.02 0.60 -1.65
N GLN A 92 -2.66 -0.57 -1.09
CA GLN A 92 -2.93 -1.89 -1.67
C GLN A 92 -4.36 -2.39 -1.42
N HIS A 93 -4.87 -2.23 -0.20
CA HIS A 93 -6.11 -2.83 0.26
C HIS A 93 -7.24 -1.82 0.52
N GLY A 94 -6.96 -0.52 0.34
CA GLY A 94 -7.79 0.56 0.88
C GLY A 94 -7.71 0.65 2.41
N THR A 95 -8.20 1.75 2.98
CA THR A 95 -8.16 1.99 4.44
C THR A 95 -8.82 0.88 5.25
N GLY A 96 -9.97 0.38 4.80
CA GLY A 96 -10.71 -0.68 5.50
C GLY A 96 -10.00 -2.03 5.47
N GLY A 97 -9.47 -2.41 4.30
CA GLY A 97 -8.72 -3.66 4.12
C GLY A 97 -7.39 -3.63 4.89
N ALA A 98 -6.66 -2.51 4.83
CA ALA A 98 -5.42 -2.33 5.58
C ALA A 98 -5.66 -2.40 7.10
N TYR A 99 -6.72 -1.77 7.60
CA TYR A 99 -7.11 -1.88 9.01
C TYR A 99 -7.32 -3.35 9.42
N SER A 100 -8.05 -4.12 8.60
CA SER A 100 -8.29 -5.54 8.87
C SER A 100 -7.00 -6.36 8.85
N VAL A 101 -6.10 -6.10 7.91
CA VAL A 101 -4.79 -6.76 7.83
C VAL A 101 -3.95 -6.47 9.08
N VAL A 102 -3.82 -5.20 9.45
CA VAL A 102 -2.98 -4.77 10.58
C VAL A 102 -3.53 -5.31 11.90
N THR A 103 -4.83 -5.20 12.14
CA THR A 103 -5.43 -5.69 13.40
C THR A 103 -5.38 -7.20 13.53
N ARG A 104 -5.51 -7.96 12.44
CA ARG A 104 -5.33 -9.41 12.45
C ARG A 104 -3.87 -9.79 12.68
N ALA A 105 -2.92 -9.07 12.09
CA ALA A 105 -1.51 -9.27 12.34
C ALA A 105 -1.16 -9.04 13.83
N PHE A 106 -1.67 -7.96 14.42
CA PHE A 106 -1.50 -7.69 15.84
C PHE A 106 -2.14 -8.78 16.73
N ALA A 107 -3.33 -9.24 16.37
CA ALA A 107 -3.99 -10.33 17.09
C ALA A 107 -3.20 -11.65 17.02
N ALA A 108 -2.58 -11.95 15.88
CA ALA A 108 -1.76 -13.15 15.71
C ALA A 108 -0.49 -13.14 16.58
N LEU A 109 0.01 -11.95 16.94
CA LEU A 109 1.13 -11.76 17.87
C LEU A 109 0.69 -11.71 19.35
N GLY A 110 -0.61 -11.84 19.64
CA GLY A 110 -1.15 -11.63 20.99
C GLY A 110 -1.22 -10.16 21.41
N GLY A 111 -1.08 -9.23 20.48
CA GLY A 111 -1.08 -7.78 20.66
C GLY A 111 0.13 -7.13 19.97
N PHE A 112 0.14 -5.81 19.92
CA PHE A 112 1.25 -5.05 19.30
C PHE A 112 2.21 -4.46 20.34
N LYS A 113 1.72 -4.27 21.59
CA LYS A 113 2.52 -3.67 22.67
C LYS A 113 3.68 -4.57 23.04
N ASN A 114 4.85 -3.99 23.19
CA ASN A 114 6.10 -4.68 23.55
C ASN A 114 6.60 -5.67 22.49
N GLN A 115 6.02 -5.68 21.30
CA GLN A 115 6.57 -6.46 20.19
C GLN A 115 7.69 -5.68 19.49
N PRO A 116 8.79 -6.33 19.10
CA PRO A 116 9.78 -5.71 18.23
C PRO A 116 9.13 -5.24 16.92
N GLU A 117 9.51 -4.06 16.45
CA GLU A 117 8.92 -3.50 15.23
C GLU A 117 9.14 -4.39 14.01
N ALA A 118 10.26 -5.11 13.96
CA ALA A 118 10.54 -6.12 12.94
C ALA A 118 9.46 -7.21 12.90
N GLU A 119 9.00 -7.69 14.05
CA GLU A 119 7.95 -8.72 14.14
C GLU A 119 6.59 -8.17 13.73
N LEU A 120 6.29 -6.90 14.06
CA LEU A 120 5.06 -6.23 13.59
C LEU A 120 5.04 -6.14 12.06
N ILE A 121 6.15 -5.74 11.44
CA ILE A 121 6.32 -5.66 9.99
C ILE A 121 6.09 -7.04 9.35
N ASP A 122 6.77 -8.06 9.86
CA ASP A 122 6.67 -9.42 9.33
C ASP A 122 5.25 -9.99 9.46
N ALA A 123 4.59 -9.77 10.60
CA ALA A 123 3.21 -10.21 10.82
C ALA A 123 2.21 -9.52 9.87
N ILE A 124 2.38 -8.20 9.62
CA ILE A 124 1.54 -7.46 8.69
C ILE A 124 1.69 -8.00 7.25
N TYR A 125 2.91 -8.30 6.83
CA TYR A 125 3.14 -8.90 5.51
C TYR A 125 2.69 -10.36 5.45
N ALA A 126 2.85 -11.12 6.54
CA ALA A 126 2.34 -12.47 6.63
C ALA A 126 0.82 -12.52 6.44
N GLU A 127 0.09 -11.64 7.13
CA GLU A 127 -1.37 -11.56 6.96
C GLU A 127 -1.76 -11.02 5.58
N SER A 128 -1.09 -9.97 5.06
CA SER A 128 -1.36 -9.46 3.71
C SER A 128 -1.21 -10.52 2.63
N GLY A 129 -0.21 -11.38 2.75
CA GLY A 129 0.08 -12.49 1.84
C GLY A 129 -0.45 -13.83 2.31
N ARG A 130 -1.49 -13.85 3.17
CA ARG A 130 -2.10 -15.07 3.70
C ARG A 130 -2.71 -15.91 2.57
N LEU A 131 -2.41 -17.20 2.61
CA LEU A 131 -2.87 -18.16 1.61
C LEU A 131 -4.18 -18.83 2.05
N THR A 132 -4.96 -19.23 1.07
CA THR A 132 -6.15 -20.08 1.23
C THR A 132 -6.20 -21.12 0.12
N THR A 133 -6.90 -22.23 0.37
CA THR A 133 -7.22 -23.25 -0.63
C THR A 133 -8.67 -23.12 -1.13
N ASP A 134 -9.49 -22.36 -0.40
CA ASP A 134 -10.89 -22.11 -0.76
C ASP A 134 -10.99 -20.90 -1.69
N ALA A 135 -10.76 -21.12 -2.97
CA ALA A 135 -10.80 -20.08 -3.98
C ALA A 135 -11.16 -20.64 -5.37
N ALA A 136 -11.90 -19.84 -6.14
CA ALA A 136 -12.27 -20.19 -7.50
C ALA A 136 -11.05 -20.23 -8.45
N THR A 137 -10.01 -19.44 -8.16
CA THR A 137 -8.78 -19.36 -8.95
C THR A 137 -7.57 -19.52 -8.04
N THR A 138 -6.62 -20.37 -8.45
CA THR A 138 -5.39 -20.64 -7.70
C THR A 138 -4.17 -20.34 -8.56
N MET A 139 -3.05 -20.08 -7.89
CA MET A 139 -1.76 -19.89 -8.53
C MET A 139 -1.25 -21.22 -9.12
N SER A 140 -0.61 -21.19 -10.28
CA SER A 140 -0.08 -22.37 -10.94
C SER A 140 1.19 -22.05 -11.75
N GLY A 141 1.88 -23.10 -12.21
CA GLY A 141 3.09 -23.00 -13.04
C GLY A 141 4.38 -23.08 -12.22
N ALA A 142 5.50 -23.17 -12.93
CA ALA A 142 6.83 -23.43 -12.36
C ALA A 142 7.23 -22.45 -11.26
N THR A 143 6.87 -21.17 -11.40
CA THR A 143 7.14 -20.17 -10.34
C THR A 143 6.31 -20.44 -9.10
N ALA A 144 5.02 -20.77 -9.22
CA ALA A 144 4.18 -21.10 -8.08
C ALA A 144 4.67 -22.36 -7.35
N GLU A 145 5.13 -23.35 -8.11
CA GLU A 145 5.75 -24.58 -7.57
C GLU A 145 7.02 -24.27 -6.83
N ARG A 146 7.92 -23.45 -7.41
CA ARG A 146 9.18 -23.04 -6.79
C ARG A 146 8.97 -22.38 -5.41
N TYR A 147 7.90 -21.60 -5.24
CA TYR A 147 7.58 -20.93 -3.98
C TYR A 147 6.61 -21.73 -3.09
N GLY A 148 6.23 -22.95 -3.49
CA GLY A 148 5.36 -23.84 -2.70
C GLY A 148 3.92 -23.32 -2.57
N VAL A 149 3.44 -22.54 -3.56
CA VAL A 149 2.13 -21.90 -3.55
C VAL A 149 1.21 -22.39 -4.68
N SER A 150 1.64 -23.39 -5.44
CA SER A 150 0.80 -24.02 -6.47
C SER A 150 -0.46 -24.63 -5.83
N GLY A 151 -1.61 -24.42 -6.48
CA GLY A 151 -2.91 -24.85 -5.95
C GLY A 151 -3.45 -24.02 -4.81
N LYS A 152 -2.79 -22.90 -4.43
CA LYS A 152 -3.23 -21.97 -3.40
C LYS A 152 -3.63 -20.62 -4.00
N ALA A 153 -4.41 -19.86 -3.25
CA ALA A 153 -4.79 -18.50 -3.60
C ALA A 153 -4.44 -17.54 -2.46
N LEU A 154 -4.30 -16.25 -2.77
CA LEU A 154 -4.21 -15.20 -1.77
C LEU A 154 -5.60 -14.90 -1.22
N ALA A 155 -5.75 -14.92 0.11
CA ALA A 155 -7.02 -14.74 0.79
C ALA A 155 -7.74 -13.41 0.46
N TYR A 156 -6.98 -12.38 0.10
CA TYR A 156 -7.52 -11.06 -0.26
C TYR A 156 -7.65 -10.85 -1.78
N TYR A 157 -7.34 -11.86 -2.61
CA TYR A 157 -7.30 -11.77 -4.08
C TYR A 157 -7.92 -12.98 -4.77
N THR A 158 -8.82 -13.69 -4.10
CA THR A 158 -9.42 -14.95 -4.57
C THR A 158 -10.16 -14.82 -5.90
N GLY A 159 -10.63 -13.61 -6.25
CA GLY A 159 -11.28 -13.32 -7.52
C GLY A 159 -10.33 -12.90 -8.66
N CYS A 160 -9.02 -12.75 -8.40
CA CYS A 160 -8.05 -12.42 -9.42
C CYS A 160 -7.54 -13.66 -10.14
N SER A 161 -6.97 -13.48 -11.36
CA SER A 161 -6.29 -14.57 -12.06
C SER A 161 -5.11 -15.10 -11.25
N GLY A 162 -4.75 -16.38 -11.42
CA GLY A 162 -3.63 -17.00 -10.71
C GLY A 162 -2.30 -16.29 -10.97
N GLU A 163 -2.11 -15.73 -12.15
CA GLU A 163 -0.92 -14.95 -12.51
C GLU A 163 -0.84 -13.64 -11.73
N VAL A 164 -1.95 -12.89 -11.62
CA VAL A 164 -2.03 -11.67 -10.78
C VAL A 164 -1.77 -12.00 -9.33
N GLN A 165 -2.39 -13.07 -8.81
CA GLN A 165 -2.18 -13.52 -7.43
C GLN A 165 -0.71 -13.86 -7.18
N LEU A 166 -0.05 -14.55 -8.11
CA LEU A 166 1.36 -14.91 -8.00
C LEU A 166 2.27 -13.66 -7.95
N GLY A 167 2.03 -12.69 -8.83
CA GLY A 167 2.75 -11.42 -8.81
C GLY A 167 2.58 -10.67 -7.49
N VAL A 168 1.35 -10.61 -6.97
CA VAL A 168 1.05 -10.01 -5.67
C VAL A 168 1.70 -10.80 -4.53
N TYR A 169 1.67 -12.13 -4.55
CA TYR A 169 2.33 -12.97 -3.56
C TYR A 169 3.83 -12.69 -3.47
N LEU A 170 4.52 -12.69 -4.61
CA LEU A 170 5.96 -12.40 -4.66
C LEU A 170 6.27 -11.00 -4.09
N ARG A 171 5.44 -10.03 -4.40
CA ARG A 171 5.56 -8.68 -3.86
C ARG A 171 5.41 -8.68 -2.34
N LEU A 172 4.36 -9.31 -1.79
CA LEU A 172 3.98 -9.25 -0.39
C LEU A 172 4.80 -10.17 0.52
N ARG A 173 5.30 -11.30 -0.01
CA ARG A 173 5.99 -12.31 0.80
C ARG A 173 7.49 -12.37 0.58
N VAL A 174 7.98 -11.75 -0.49
CA VAL A 174 9.40 -11.81 -0.85
C VAL A 174 10.00 -10.40 -0.91
N ASN A 175 9.45 -9.51 -1.74
CA ASN A 175 10.13 -8.28 -2.10
C ASN A 175 9.91 -7.14 -1.09
N GLU A 176 8.67 -6.87 -0.70
CA GLU A 176 8.37 -5.74 0.21
C GLU A 176 8.82 -5.99 1.66
N PRO A 177 8.64 -7.19 2.26
CA PRO A 177 9.15 -7.45 3.61
C PRO A 177 10.64 -7.20 3.72
N ALA A 178 11.45 -7.70 2.78
CA ALA A 178 12.89 -7.49 2.78
C ALA A 178 13.27 -6.00 2.71
N LYS A 179 12.54 -5.21 1.91
CA LYS A 179 12.76 -3.74 1.83
C LYS A 179 12.36 -3.03 3.13
N ALA A 180 11.26 -3.43 3.75
CA ALA A 180 10.79 -2.85 5.00
C ALA A 180 11.77 -3.14 6.15
N GLN A 181 12.29 -4.37 6.25
CA GLN A 181 13.31 -4.74 7.22
C GLN A 181 14.63 -4.00 6.99
N ALA A 182 15.06 -3.85 5.73
CA ALA A 182 16.24 -3.05 5.40
C ALA A 182 16.06 -1.57 5.79
N MET A 183 14.87 -1.01 5.58
CA MET A 183 14.53 0.36 6.01
C MET A 183 14.52 0.47 7.54
N LEU A 184 14.00 -0.52 8.24
CA LEU A 184 14.03 -0.56 9.71
C LEU A 184 15.48 -0.59 10.22
N ALA A 185 16.33 -1.42 9.63
CA ALA A 185 17.75 -1.50 10.01
C ALA A 185 18.50 -0.18 9.76
N GLN A 186 18.09 0.59 8.74
CA GLN A 186 18.75 1.86 8.38
C GLN A 186 18.22 3.05 9.21
N TYR A 187 16.93 3.08 9.55
CA TYR A 187 16.24 4.23 10.11
C TYR A 187 15.42 3.91 11.37
N GLY A 188 15.50 2.69 11.89
CA GLY A 188 14.92 2.30 13.17
C GLY A 188 15.66 2.97 14.34
N TYR A 189 14.94 3.16 15.45
CA TYR A 189 15.50 3.69 16.68
C TYR A 189 16.13 2.60 17.52
#